data_2cef114e6d5d721c21031a33ff5e000f
#
_entry.id   2cef114e6d5d721c21031a33ff5e000f
#
_cell.length_a   1.000
_cell.length_b   1.000
_cell.length_c   1.000
_cell.angle_alpha   90.00
_cell.angle_beta   90.00
_cell.angle_gamma   90.00
#
_symmetry.space_group_name_H-M   'P 1'
#
loop_
_entity.id
_entity.type
_entity.pdbx_description
1 polymer ?
#
loop_
_entity_poly.entity_id
_entity_poly.type
_entity_poly.pdbx_seq_one_letter_code
_entity_poly.pdbx_strand_id
1 'polypeptide(L)'
;MSLAALRLIAFILGIFLITLAVSMAIPMVTLLVFDRSDDLSAFLWASLVTFTCGILLVVRGRPETAQLRPRDMYLLTTGSWVVVCTFAALPMVLISHISYTDAFFETMSGITTTGSTVLSGLDTASPGLLIWRSMLHWLGGIGFIGMAVAILPLLRVGGMRLFQTESSDWSEKVTPRSHVAAKYILILYLSLTGIGAIALWAAGMTPFEALNHAMSLISTGGFSTSDASLGHWTQPAIHWVAVVIMILGSLPFTLYVATLRGHRFALIKDKQVRGFIGFLVATWLAVGTWLYVHSEHSWLDAFRIVAVNVTSVVTTTGVAVGDYTLWGSFAVLLFFYLTFVGGCSGSTAGGLKIFRFQVAAALLVSSLKQLIHPRAVIQKKYNGHPIDEDILRSLLTFSFFFTITIALIALGLALIGLDWTTALSGAATAVCNVGPGLGTIIGPAGNFSSLPDAAKWLLTVGMLLGRLEILTVLVLITPVFWRY
;
A
#
# COMPACT_ATOMS: atom_id res chain seq x y z
N MET A 1 -18.86 -8.12 -23.58
CA MET A 1 -18.77 -8.89 -22.32
C MET A 1 -19.97 -9.83 -22.23
N SER A 2 -19.79 -11.12 -21.91
CA SER A 2 -20.94 -12.05 -21.84
C SER A 2 -21.74 -11.83 -20.55
N LEU A 3 -23.05 -12.08 -20.58
CA LEU A 3 -23.92 -12.02 -19.41
C LEU A 3 -23.44 -12.98 -18.29
N ALA A 4 -22.88 -14.14 -18.71
CA ALA A 4 -22.31 -15.12 -17.78
C ALA A 4 -21.09 -14.57 -17.01
N ALA A 5 -20.18 -13.82 -17.69
CA ALA A 5 -19.04 -13.18 -17.02
C ALA A 5 -19.50 -12.10 -16.03
N LEU A 6 -20.51 -11.29 -16.40
CA LEU A 6 -21.09 -10.29 -15.48
C LEU A 6 -21.72 -10.95 -14.25
N ARG A 7 -22.44 -12.06 -14.41
CA ARG A 7 -23.00 -12.83 -13.29
C ARG A 7 -21.90 -13.35 -12.37
N LEU A 8 -20.82 -13.91 -12.93
CA LEU A 8 -19.69 -14.40 -12.13
C LEU A 8 -19.00 -13.26 -11.39
N ILE A 9 -18.80 -12.08 -12.00
CA ILE A 9 -18.25 -10.90 -11.35
C ILE A 9 -19.17 -10.47 -10.20
N ALA A 10 -20.48 -10.38 -10.44
CA ALA A 10 -21.46 -10.03 -9.39
C ALA A 10 -21.43 -11.03 -8.21
N PHE A 11 -21.31 -12.33 -8.51
CA PHE A 11 -21.19 -13.37 -7.50
C PHE A 11 -19.94 -13.18 -6.61
N ILE A 12 -18.79 -12.91 -7.22
CA ILE A 12 -17.52 -12.70 -6.48
C ILE A 12 -17.59 -11.40 -5.66
N LEU A 13 -18.12 -10.32 -6.23
CA LEU A 13 -18.34 -9.06 -5.49
C LEU A 13 -19.29 -9.26 -4.30
N GLY A 14 -20.33 -10.07 -4.48
CA GLY A 14 -21.23 -10.42 -3.39
C GLY A 14 -20.54 -11.15 -2.25
N ILE A 15 -19.63 -12.07 -2.56
CA ILE A 15 -18.80 -12.77 -1.55
C ILE A 15 -17.90 -11.76 -0.81
N PHE A 16 -17.28 -10.81 -1.52
CA PHE A 16 -16.46 -9.77 -0.88
C PHE A 16 -17.28 -8.89 0.07
N LEU A 17 -18.50 -8.50 -0.33
CA LEU A 17 -19.39 -7.72 0.55
C LEU A 17 -19.84 -8.52 1.78
N ILE A 18 -20.15 -9.81 1.64
CA ILE A 18 -20.48 -10.68 2.78
C ILE A 18 -19.28 -10.76 3.73
N THR A 19 -18.08 -10.97 3.20
CA THR A 19 -16.85 -11.01 4.00
C THR A 19 -16.61 -9.68 4.72
N LEU A 20 -16.81 -8.56 4.03
CA LEU A 20 -16.71 -7.22 4.62
C LEU A 20 -17.73 -7.02 5.75
N ALA A 21 -18.98 -7.40 5.53
CA ALA A 21 -20.03 -7.29 6.55
C ALA A 21 -19.72 -8.14 7.79
N VAL A 22 -19.21 -9.36 7.60
CA VAL A 22 -18.77 -10.24 8.72
C VAL A 22 -17.58 -9.62 9.45
N SER A 23 -16.64 -8.98 8.74
CA SER A 23 -15.49 -8.33 9.37
C SER A 23 -15.87 -7.15 10.26
N MET A 24 -17.03 -6.51 10.03
CA MET A 24 -17.57 -5.45 10.90
C MET A 24 -17.97 -5.96 12.30
N ALA A 25 -18.05 -7.28 12.50
CA ALA A 25 -18.23 -7.84 13.84
C ALA A 25 -17.06 -7.55 14.80
N ILE A 26 -15.83 -7.40 14.27
CA ILE A 26 -14.65 -7.11 15.10
C ILE A 26 -14.76 -5.72 15.76
N PRO A 27 -15.03 -4.62 15.04
CA PRO A 27 -15.34 -3.33 15.67
C PRO A 27 -16.49 -3.39 16.68
N MET A 28 -17.55 -4.14 16.39
CA MET A 28 -18.69 -4.28 17.33
C MET A 28 -18.24 -4.95 18.65
N VAL A 29 -17.47 -6.04 18.56
CA VAL A 29 -16.91 -6.68 19.75
C VAL A 29 -15.96 -5.72 20.49
N THR A 30 -15.14 -4.95 19.78
CA THR A 30 -14.27 -3.95 20.38
C THR A 30 -15.07 -2.91 21.16
N LEU A 31 -16.15 -2.39 20.60
CA LEU A 31 -17.04 -1.41 21.29
C LEU A 31 -17.64 -2.00 22.57
N LEU A 32 -18.05 -3.26 22.57
CA LEU A 32 -18.56 -3.94 23.77
C LEU A 32 -17.49 -4.12 24.83
N VAL A 33 -16.25 -4.45 24.43
CA VAL A 33 -15.12 -4.60 25.38
C VAL A 33 -14.73 -3.27 26.05
N PHE A 34 -14.88 -2.15 25.34
CA PHE A 34 -14.55 -0.80 25.85
C PHE A 34 -15.74 -0.05 26.44
N ASP A 35 -16.89 -0.70 26.63
CA ASP A 35 -18.14 -0.07 27.14
C ASP A 35 -18.59 1.18 26.37
N ARG A 36 -18.37 1.18 25.03
CA ARG A 36 -18.74 2.25 24.11
C ARG A 36 -19.86 1.80 23.15
N SER A 37 -21.02 1.52 23.72
CA SER A 37 -22.17 0.98 22.96
C SER A 37 -22.83 2.00 22.02
N ASP A 38 -22.53 3.30 22.12
CA ASP A 38 -23.16 4.36 21.35
C ASP A 38 -23.00 4.16 19.83
N ASP A 39 -21.82 3.70 19.39
CA ASP A 39 -21.50 3.49 17.96
C ASP A 39 -21.88 2.08 17.45
N LEU A 40 -22.37 1.21 18.32
CA LEU A 40 -22.71 -0.17 17.95
C LEU A 40 -23.79 -0.23 16.85
N SER A 41 -24.79 0.66 16.96
CA SER A 41 -25.89 0.76 15.99
C SER A 41 -25.38 1.11 14.58
N ALA A 42 -24.36 1.95 14.47
CA ALA A 42 -23.77 2.35 13.19
C ALA A 42 -23.13 1.15 12.46
N PHE A 43 -22.34 0.33 13.17
CA PHE A 43 -21.76 -0.89 12.61
C PHE A 43 -22.82 -1.95 12.29
N LEU A 44 -23.87 -2.09 13.11
CA LEU A 44 -24.97 -3.01 12.85
C LEU A 44 -25.71 -2.65 11.56
N TRP A 45 -26.11 -1.38 11.39
CA TRP A 45 -26.78 -0.93 10.17
C TRP A 45 -25.89 -1.05 8.93
N ALA A 46 -24.64 -0.62 9.03
CA ALA A 46 -23.69 -0.75 7.92
C ALA A 46 -23.47 -2.22 7.54
N SER A 47 -23.30 -3.12 8.52
CA SER A 47 -23.16 -4.55 8.31
C SER A 47 -24.39 -5.15 7.66
N LEU A 48 -25.60 -4.81 8.15
CA LEU A 48 -26.87 -5.32 7.62
C LEU A 48 -27.08 -4.92 6.15
N VAL A 49 -26.84 -3.65 5.82
CA VAL A 49 -26.95 -3.13 4.44
C VAL A 49 -25.95 -3.83 3.53
N THR A 50 -24.67 -3.92 3.97
CA THR A 50 -23.59 -4.56 3.21
C THR A 50 -23.87 -6.05 2.99
N PHE A 51 -24.31 -6.76 4.01
CA PHE A 51 -24.66 -8.18 3.96
C PHE A 51 -25.84 -8.44 3.03
N THR A 52 -26.89 -7.64 3.12
CA THR A 52 -28.09 -7.77 2.27
C THR A 52 -27.71 -7.55 0.79
N CYS A 53 -26.96 -6.50 0.48
CA CYS A 53 -26.46 -6.26 -0.88
C CYS A 53 -25.56 -7.41 -1.36
N GLY A 54 -24.71 -7.93 -0.48
CA GLY A 54 -23.86 -9.08 -0.78
C GLY A 54 -24.67 -10.33 -1.15
N ILE A 55 -25.69 -10.67 -0.36
CA ILE A 55 -26.59 -11.79 -0.65
C ILE A 55 -27.33 -11.60 -1.97
N LEU A 56 -27.85 -10.40 -2.22
CA LEU A 56 -28.55 -10.10 -3.49
C LEU A 56 -27.64 -10.34 -4.70
N LEU A 57 -26.36 -9.91 -4.62
CA LEU A 57 -25.39 -10.13 -5.67
C LEU A 57 -25.04 -11.62 -5.84
N VAL A 58 -24.88 -12.36 -4.74
CA VAL A 58 -24.61 -13.81 -4.78
C VAL A 58 -25.77 -14.58 -5.41
N VAL A 59 -26.99 -14.28 -5.01
CA VAL A 59 -28.19 -14.99 -5.51
C VAL A 59 -28.42 -14.72 -7.00
N ARG A 60 -28.30 -13.44 -7.42
CA ARG A 60 -28.47 -13.06 -8.83
C ARG A 60 -27.27 -13.44 -9.71
N GLY A 61 -26.10 -13.53 -9.11
CA GLY A 61 -24.83 -13.79 -9.79
C GLY A 61 -24.44 -15.25 -9.95
N ARG A 62 -25.24 -16.23 -9.46
CA ARG A 62 -24.87 -17.65 -9.54
C ARG A 62 -24.51 -18.08 -10.96
N PRO A 63 -23.23 -18.46 -11.22
CA PRO A 63 -22.81 -18.91 -12.52
C PRO A 63 -23.23 -20.35 -12.76
N GLU A 64 -23.79 -20.66 -13.94
CA GLU A 64 -24.05 -22.04 -14.34
C GLU A 64 -22.74 -22.73 -14.80
N THR A 65 -21.93 -22.03 -15.58
CA THR A 65 -20.54 -22.40 -15.95
C THR A 65 -19.89 -21.17 -16.59
N ALA A 66 -18.95 -20.52 -15.94
CA ALA A 66 -18.23 -19.41 -16.55
C ALA A 66 -16.76 -19.40 -16.13
N GLN A 67 -15.89 -19.20 -17.13
CA GLN A 67 -14.49 -18.89 -16.90
C GLN A 67 -14.27 -17.41 -17.18
N LEU A 68 -13.60 -16.71 -16.24
CA LEU A 68 -13.18 -15.34 -16.45
C LEU A 68 -12.06 -15.27 -17.49
N ARG A 69 -12.25 -14.45 -18.49
CA ARG A 69 -11.20 -14.10 -19.45
C ARG A 69 -10.26 -13.07 -18.80
N PRO A 70 -9.00 -12.92 -19.27
CA PRO A 70 -8.09 -11.90 -18.73
C PRO A 70 -8.70 -10.50 -18.69
N ARG A 71 -9.50 -10.14 -19.68
CA ARG A 71 -10.22 -8.86 -19.76
C ARG A 71 -11.24 -8.69 -18.61
N ASP A 72 -11.97 -9.75 -18.26
CA ASP A 72 -13.00 -9.70 -17.21
C ASP A 72 -12.33 -9.53 -15.82
N MET A 73 -11.09 -10.00 -15.68
CA MET A 73 -10.30 -9.82 -14.46
C MET A 73 -9.93 -8.35 -14.17
N TYR A 74 -9.69 -7.52 -15.20
CA TYR A 74 -9.46 -6.08 -15.02
C TYR A 74 -10.68 -5.40 -14.38
N LEU A 75 -11.87 -5.71 -14.89
CA LEU A 75 -13.11 -5.17 -14.35
C LEU A 75 -13.40 -5.69 -12.93
N LEU A 76 -13.20 -6.99 -12.70
CA LEU A 76 -13.36 -7.57 -11.36
C LEU A 76 -12.40 -6.90 -10.37
N THR A 77 -11.13 -6.78 -10.73
CA THR A 77 -10.12 -6.18 -9.85
C THR A 77 -10.48 -4.74 -9.50
N THR A 78 -10.66 -3.87 -10.48
CA THR A 78 -10.98 -2.46 -10.21
C THR A 78 -12.33 -2.29 -9.54
N GLY A 79 -13.34 -3.02 -10.02
CA GLY A 79 -14.69 -2.97 -9.46
C GLY A 79 -14.76 -3.45 -8.01
N SER A 80 -13.98 -4.46 -7.62
CA SER A 80 -13.95 -4.94 -6.24
C SER A 80 -13.45 -3.88 -5.27
N TRP A 81 -12.39 -3.13 -5.61
CA TRP A 81 -11.88 -2.07 -4.76
C TRP A 81 -12.90 -0.94 -4.59
N VAL A 82 -13.51 -0.48 -5.69
CA VAL A 82 -14.53 0.58 -5.64
C VAL A 82 -15.76 0.14 -4.83
N VAL A 83 -16.29 -1.06 -5.11
CA VAL A 83 -17.48 -1.58 -4.42
C VAL A 83 -17.22 -1.79 -2.94
N VAL A 84 -16.09 -2.40 -2.57
CA VAL A 84 -15.73 -2.60 -1.16
C VAL A 84 -15.60 -1.25 -0.44
N CYS A 85 -14.92 -0.25 -1.04
CA CYS A 85 -14.81 1.09 -0.45
C CYS A 85 -16.17 1.75 -0.25
N THR A 86 -17.10 1.61 -1.21
CA THR A 86 -18.44 2.18 -1.13
C THR A 86 -19.18 1.74 0.15
N PHE A 87 -19.13 0.45 0.47
CA PHE A 87 -19.80 -0.10 1.64
C PHE A 87 -18.99 0.04 2.93
N ALA A 88 -17.66 -0.05 2.85
CA ALA A 88 -16.79 0.13 4.01
C ALA A 88 -16.78 1.57 4.56
N ALA A 89 -17.20 2.56 3.76
CA ALA A 89 -17.38 3.95 4.17
C ALA A 89 -18.60 4.17 5.08
N LEU A 90 -19.62 3.29 5.02
CA LEU A 90 -20.88 3.49 5.75
C LEU A 90 -20.69 3.66 7.27
N PRO A 91 -19.90 2.84 7.98
CA PRO A 91 -19.67 3.05 9.40
C PRO A 91 -19.09 4.43 9.72
N MET A 92 -18.16 4.92 8.87
CA MET A 92 -17.50 6.22 9.10
C MET A 92 -18.46 7.39 8.96
N VAL A 93 -19.37 7.36 7.97
CA VAL A 93 -20.44 8.37 7.83
C VAL A 93 -21.30 8.41 9.09
N LEU A 94 -21.70 7.24 9.61
CA LEU A 94 -22.63 7.13 10.73
C LEU A 94 -21.99 7.49 12.09
N ILE A 95 -20.71 7.19 12.29
CA ILE A 95 -20.00 7.41 13.56
C ILE A 95 -19.41 8.82 13.61
N SER A 96 -18.68 9.23 12.57
CA SER A 96 -17.94 10.48 12.58
C SER A 96 -18.74 11.66 12.04
N HIS A 97 -19.97 11.42 11.57
CA HIS A 97 -20.87 12.43 10.97
C HIS A 97 -20.19 13.27 9.87
N ILE A 98 -19.21 12.69 9.17
CA ILE A 98 -18.51 13.31 8.04
C ILE A 98 -19.30 13.12 6.73
N SER A 99 -18.96 13.91 5.72
CA SER A 99 -19.54 13.75 4.39
C SER A 99 -19.23 12.38 3.80
N TYR A 100 -20.07 11.90 2.86
CA TYR A 100 -19.75 10.64 2.16
C TYR A 100 -18.46 10.74 1.35
N THR A 101 -18.11 11.92 0.84
CA THR A 101 -16.83 12.18 0.16
C THR A 101 -15.66 11.92 1.10
N ASP A 102 -15.71 12.45 2.31
CA ASP A 102 -14.67 12.26 3.33
C ASP A 102 -14.57 10.80 3.77
N ALA A 103 -15.72 10.16 4.03
CA ALA A 103 -15.76 8.76 4.42
C ALA A 103 -15.22 7.83 3.31
N PHE A 104 -15.56 8.11 2.05
CA PHE A 104 -15.05 7.36 0.90
C PHE A 104 -13.54 7.57 0.70
N PHE A 105 -13.05 8.81 0.86
CA PHE A 105 -11.64 9.15 0.81
C PHE A 105 -10.86 8.38 1.90
N GLU A 106 -11.31 8.44 3.15
CA GLU A 106 -10.70 7.74 4.29
C GLU A 106 -10.68 6.22 4.06
N THR A 107 -11.78 5.66 3.55
CA THR A 107 -11.90 4.23 3.26
C THR A 107 -11.02 3.80 2.09
N MET A 108 -10.98 4.59 1.01
CA MET A 108 -10.11 4.31 -0.12
C MET A 108 -8.65 4.39 0.32
N SER A 109 -8.27 5.41 1.09
CA SER A 109 -6.96 5.52 1.70
C SER A 109 -6.65 4.31 2.59
N GLY A 110 -7.64 3.86 3.38
CA GLY A 110 -7.55 2.67 4.20
C GLY A 110 -7.25 1.42 3.37
N ILE A 111 -8.11 1.09 2.42
CA ILE A 111 -8.03 -0.19 1.70
C ILE A 111 -6.89 -0.22 0.68
N THR A 112 -6.50 0.94 0.09
CA THR A 112 -5.32 1.05 -0.76
C THR A 112 -4.02 1.14 0.04
N THR A 113 -4.10 1.09 1.38
CA THR A 113 -2.98 1.23 2.30
C THR A 113 -2.18 2.51 2.04
N THR A 114 -2.85 3.61 1.74
CA THR A 114 -2.23 4.90 1.46
C THR A 114 -1.91 5.65 2.76
N GLY A 115 -2.86 5.70 3.71
CA GLY A 115 -2.65 6.35 5.01
C GLY A 115 -2.96 7.85 5.05
N SER A 116 -3.43 8.46 3.97
CA SER A 116 -3.96 9.84 3.99
C SER A 116 -5.26 9.88 4.77
N THR A 117 -5.42 10.82 5.69
CA THR A 117 -6.60 10.91 6.56
C THR A 117 -7.27 12.28 6.48
N VAL A 118 -8.60 12.28 6.58
CA VAL A 118 -9.43 13.47 6.79
C VAL A 118 -9.89 13.58 8.24
N LEU A 119 -9.64 12.57 9.07
CA LEU A 119 -10.04 12.55 10.47
C LEU A 119 -9.01 13.24 11.35
N SER A 120 -9.48 13.84 12.43
CA SER A 120 -8.71 14.43 13.50
C SER A 120 -9.34 14.10 14.85
N GLY A 121 -8.61 14.31 15.96
CA GLY A 121 -9.08 13.94 17.28
C GLY A 121 -9.03 12.43 17.54
N LEU A 122 -8.08 11.73 16.90
CA LEU A 122 -7.95 10.28 16.99
C LEU A 122 -7.67 9.78 18.40
N ASP A 123 -7.00 10.57 19.23
CA ASP A 123 -6.67 10.23 20.62
C ASP A 123 -7.93 10.04 21.50
N THR A 124 -9.07 10.60 21.08
CA THR A 124 -10.36 10.49 21.78
C THR A 124 -11.45 9.79 20.93
N ALA A 125 -11.07 9.33 19.75
CA ALA A 125 -12.00 8.71 18.82
C ALA A 125 -12.51 7.35 19.34
N SER A 126 -13.65 6.92 18.79
CA SER A 126 -14.27 5.63 19.11
C SER A 126 -13.30 4.46 18.84
N PRO A 127 -13.12 3.55 19.80
CA PRO A 127 -12.29 2.35 19.58
C PRO A 127 -12.74 1.51 18.39
N GLY A 128 -14.06 1.45 18.13
CA GLY A 128 -14.62 0.79 16.96
C GLY A 128 -14.17 1.42 15.64
N LEU A 129 -14.10 2.74 15.58
CA LEU A 129 -13.63 3.48 14.41
C LEU A 129 -12.11 3.23 14.19
N LEU A 130 -11.32 3.31 15.25
CA LEU A 130 -9.86 3.12 15.19
C LEU A 130 -9.49 1.72 14.69
N ILE A 131 -10.11 0.68 15.26
CA ILE A 131 -9.86 -0.70 14.82
C ILE A 131 -10.34 -0.91 13.38
N TRP A 132 -11.47 -0.30 12.98
CA TRP A 132 -11.97 -0.38 11.60
C TRP A 132 -10.99 0.19 10.59
N ARG A 133 -10.41 1.37 10.86
CA ARG A 133 -9.38 1.98 10.03
C ARG A 133 -8.16 1.06 9.87
N SER A 134 -7.66 0.51 10.97
CA SER A 134 -6.52 -0.41 10.95
C SER A 134 -6.84 -1.73 10.22
N MET A 135 -8.08 -2.22 10.35
CA MET A 135 -8.56 -3.39 9.61
C MET A 135 -8.65 -3.14 8.11
N LEU A 136 -9.05 -1.95 7.67
CA LEU A 136 -9.07 -1.60 6.25
C LEU A 136 -7.65 -1.68 5.66
N HIS A 137 -6.64 -1.16 6.34
CA HIS A 137 -5.24 -1.33 5.96
C HIS A 137 -4.85 -2.81 5.89
N TRP A 138 -5.20 -3.56 6.91
CA TRP A 138 -4.83 -4.96 7.03
C TRP A 138 -5.47 -5.83 5.94
N LEU A 139 -6.77 -5.63 5.65
CA LEU A 139 -7.50 -6.28 4.56
C LEU A 139 -6.98 -5.85 3.19
N GLY A 140 -6.67 -4.56 3.02
CA GLY A 140 -6.10 -4.03 1.79
C GLY A 140 -4.71 -4.57 1.49
N GLY A 141 -3.87 -4.69 2.52
CA GLY A 141 -2.52 -5.27 2.39
C GLY A 141 -2.55 -6.71 1.92
N ILE A 142 -3.34 -7.57 2.57
CA ILE A 142 -3.45 -8.97 2.16
C ILE A 142 -4.17 -9.15 0.82
N GLY A 143 -5.18 -8.31 0.54
CA GLY A 143 -5.88 -8.28 -0.73
C GLY A 143 -4.93 -7.95 -1.88
N PHE A 144 -4.03 -6.97 -1.69
CA PHE A 144 -3.02 -6.61 -2.67
C PHE A 144 -2.00 -7.73 -2.90
N ILE A 145 -1.49 -8.37 -1.84
CA ILE A 145 -0.55 -9.50 -1.98
C ILE A 145 -1.23 -10.65 -2.74
N GLY A 146 -2.48 -10.98 -2.39
CA GLY A 146 -3.25 -11.98 -3.09
C GLY A 146 -3.44 -11.67 -4.58
N MET A 147 -3.74 -10.43 -4.91
CA MET A 147 -3.84 -9.94 -6.28
C MET A 147 -2.49 -10.00 -7.00
N ALA A 148 -1.41 -9.54 -6.35
CA ALA A 148 -0.06 -9.53 -6.91
C ALA A 148 0.45 -10.94 -7.23
N VAL A 149 0.08 -11.92 -6.43
CA VAL A 149 0.50 -13.32 -6.63
C VAL A 149 -0.41 -14.09 -7.58
N ALA A 150 -1.73 -13.83 -7.55
CA ALA A 150 -2.71 -14.63 -8.29
C ALA A 150 -3.16 -13.99 -9.63
N ILE A 151 -3.33 -12.67 -9.69
CA ILE A 151 -3.98 -11.98 -10.81
C ILE A 151 -2.98 -11.24 -11.69
N LEU A 152 -2.10 -10.41 -11.12
CA LEU A 152 -1.18 -9.57 -11.90
C LEU A 152 -0.27 -10.38 -12.85
N PRO A 153 0.23 -11.56 -12.49
CA PRO A 153 0.99 -12.39 -13.43
C PRO A 153 0.19 -12.80 -14.67
N LEU A 154 -1.10 -13.08 -14.51
CA LEU A 154 -1.99 -13.45 -15.63
C LEU A 154 -2.27 -12.26 -16.56
N LEU A 155 -2.28 -11.04 -16.02
CA LEU A 155 -2.54 -9.81 -16.76
C LEU A 155 -1.31 -9.25 -17.51
N ARG A 156 -0.12 -9.77 -17.25
CA ARG A 156 1.15 -9.36 -17.88
C ARG A 156 1.49 -7.88 -17.71
N VAL A 157 1.06 -7.26 -16.61
CA VAL A 157 1.21 -5.83 -16.33
C VAL A 157 2.52 -5.54 -15.58
N GLY A 158 3.15 -4.40 -15.88
CA GLY A 158 4.14 -3.75 -15.01
C GLY A 158 5.51 -4.40 -14.86
N GLY A 159 5.95 -5.28 -15.77
CA GLY A 159 7.27 -5.95 -15.65
C GLY A 159 7.30 -7.09 -14.63
N MET A 160 6.15 -7.48 -14.10
CA MET A 160 5.99 -8.61 -13.17
C MET A 160 6.45 -9.96 -13.74
N ARG A 161 6.70 -10.05 -15.05
CA ARG A 161 7.34 -11.23 -15.68
C ARG A 161 8.73 -11.56 -15.10
N LEU A 162 9.49 -10.55 -14.66
CA LEU A 162 10.77 -10.80 -13.98
C LEU A 162 10.60 -11.64 -12.70
N PHE A 163 9.45 -11.49 -12.04
CA PHE A 163 9.11 -12.25 -10.84
C PHE A 163 8.40 -13.55 -11.15
N GLN A 164 7.77 -13.69 -12.35
CA GLN A 164 7.30 -14.98 -12.83
C GLN A 164 8.45 -15.93 -13.12
N THR A 165 9.55 -15.47 -13.72
CA THR A 165 10.73 -16.33 -13.97
C THR A 165 11.46 -16.70 -12.69
N GLU A 166 11.51 -15.82 -11.68
CA GLU A 166 12.06 -16.16 -10.36
C GLU A 166 11.10 -16.99 -9.50
N SER A 167 9.81 -16.65 -9.50
CA SER A 167 8.81 -17.42 -8.78
C SER A 167 8.34 -18.66 -9.56
N SER A 168 8.44 -18.73 -10.91
CA SER A 168 8.05 -19.92 -11.66
C SER A 168 9.07 -21.03 -11.58
N ASP A 169 10.38 -20.75 -11.59
CA ASP A 169 11.37 -21.78 -11.23
C ASP A 169 11.19 -22.29 -9.80
N TRP A 170 10.65 -21.46 -8.90
CA TRP A 170 10.34 -21.80 -7.52
C TRP A 170 8.89 -22.24 -7.32
N SER A 171 7.91 -21.66 -8.04
CA SER A 171 6.49 -22.00 -7.95
C SER A 171 6.14 -23.29 -8.69
N GLU A 172 6.79 -23.58 -9.82
CA GLU A 172 6.61 -24.88 -10.50
C GLU A 172 7.17 -26.07 -9.71
N LYS A 173 8.28 -25.85 -8.97
CA LYS A 173 8.86 -26.89 -8.10
C LYS A 173 8.32 -26.91 -6.68
N VAL A 174 7.77 -25.79 -6.19
CA VAL A 174 7.42 -25.61 -4.76
C VAL A 174 5.92 -25.52 -4.51
N THR A 175 5.11 -25.05 -5.48
CA THR A 175 3.65 -25.00 -5.32
C THR A 175 2.90 -25.33 -6.62
N PRO A 176 2.45 -26.56 -6.78
CA PRO A 176 1.65 -26.94 -7.95
C PRO A 176 0.25 -26.32 -7.98
N ARG A 177 -0.17 -25.54 -6.96
CA ARG A 177 -1.54 -24.99 -6.84
C ARG A 177 -1.51 -23.62 -6.16
N SER A 178 -2.07 -22.62 -6.81
CA SER A 178 -2.17 -21.23 -6.32
C SER A 178 -2.83 -21.08 -4.93
N HIS A 179 -3.80 -21.94 -4.58
CA HIS A 179 -4.47 -21.91 -3.28
C HIS A 179 -3.54 -22.30 -2.11
N VAL A 180 -2.53 -23.15 -2.36
CA VAL A 180 -1.55 -23.53 -1.34
C VAL A 180 -0.63 -22.35 -1.03
N ALA A 181 -0.17 -21.62 -2.07
CA ALA A 181 0.62 -20.42 -1.89
C ALA A 181 -0.16 -19.34 -1.11
N ALA A 182 -1.43 -19.12 -1.47
CA ALA A 182 -2.30 -18.17 -0.78
C ALA A 182 -2.47 -18.50 0.72
N LYS A 183 -2.65 -19.80 1.06
CA LYS A 183 -2.74 -20.26 2.46
C LYS A 183 -1.47 -19.93 3.25
N TYR A 184 -0.28 -20.23 2.71
CA TYR A 184 0.99 -19.91 3.40
C TYR A 184 1.21 -18.43 3.56
N ILE A 185 0.86 -17.62 2.57
CA ILE A 185 0.94 -16.15 2.64
C ILE A 185 0.00 -15.63 3.73
N LEU A 186 -1.23 -16.14 3.81
CA LEU A 186 -2.18 -15.75 4.86
C LEU A 186 -1.66 -16.08 6.26
N ILE A 187 -1.18 -17.31 6.47
CA ILE A 187 -0.61 -17.73 7.76
C ILE A 187 0.58 -16.86 8.14
N LEU A 188 1.48 -16.58 7.19
CA LEU A 188 2.63 -15.73 7.42
C LEU A 188 2.22 -14.30 7.79
N TYR A 189 1.25 -13.74 7.07
CA TYR A 189 0.75 -12.38 7.31
C TYR A 189 0.12 -12.25 8.71
N LEU A 190 -0.70 -13.23 9.10
CA LEU A 190 -1.26 -13.35 10.44
C LEU A 190 -0.17 -13.48 11.51
N SER A 191 0.83 -14.33 11.27
CA SER A 191 1.94 -14.53 12.21
C SER A 191 2.78 -13.28 12.40
N LEU A 192 3.12 -12.58 11.31
CA LEU A 192 3.88 -11.33 11.37
C LEU A 192 3.07 -10.23 12.08
N THR A 193 1.75 -10.16 11.86
CA THR A 193 0.88 -9.23 12.58
C THR A 193 0.86 -9.54 14.08
N GLY A 194 0.69 -10.80 14.47
CA GLY A 194 0.68 -11.22 15.87
C GLY A 194 2.02 -10.95 16.57
N ILE A 195 3.13 -11.31 15.92
CA ILE A 195 4.49 -11.04 16.45
C ILE A 195 4.71 -9.53 16.58
N GLY A 196 4.30 -8.75 15.59
CA GLY A 196 4.39 -7.29 15.61
C GLY A 196 3.58 -6.68 16.75
N ALA A 197 2.35 -7.15 16.98
CA ALA A 197 1.51 -6.67 18.08
C ALA A 197 2.13 -6.99 19.45
N ILE A 198 2.64 -8.21 19.64
CA ILE A 198 3.31 -8.60 20.89
C ILE A 198 4.58 -7.75 21.11
N ALA A 199 5.36 -7.51 20.05
CA ALA A 199 6.57 -6.72 20.14
C ALA A 199 6.30 -5.25 20.48
N LEU A 200 5.26 -4.62 19.87
CA LEU A 200 4.85 -3.24 20.19
C LEU A 200 4.28 -3.13 21.62
N TRP A 201 3.50 -4.13 22.04
CA TRP A 201 3.01 -4.20 23.42
C TRP A 201 4.18 -4.33 24.43
N ALA A 202 5.11 -5.22 24.18
CA ALA A 202 6.31 -5.38 25.01
C ALA A 202 7.20 -4.12 25.01
N ALA A 203 7.17 -3.32 23.94
CA ALA A 203 7.88 -2.05 23.82
C ALA A 203 7.20 -0.90 24.60
N GLY A 204 5.93 -1.07 25.05
CA GLY A 204 5.23 -0.11 25.90
C GLY A 204 3.91 0.46 25.37
N MET A 205 3.41 0.00 24.22
CA MET A 205 2.06 0.33 23.78
C MET A 205 1.00 -0.45 24.57
N THR A 206 -0.23 0.06 24.68
CA THR A 206 -1.34 -0.76 25.17
C THR A 206 -1.65 -1.88 24.19
N PRO A 207 -2.28 -3.00 24.62
CA PRO A 207 -2.62 -4.11 23.71
C PRO A 207 -3.47 -3.68 22.51
N PHE A 208 -4.38 -2.73 22.73
CA PHE A 208 -5.24 -2.19 21.69
C PHE A 208 -4.45 -1.37 20.65
N GLU A 209 -3.61 -0.44 21.09
CA GLU A 209 -2.74 0.35 20.22
C GLU A 209 -1.75 -0.54 19.47
N ALA A 210 -1.13 -1.50 20.16
CA ALA A 210 -0.18 -2.44 19.57
C ALA A 210 -0.80 -3.27 18.45
N LEU A 211 -2.04 -3.74 18.62
CA LEU A 211 -2.77 -4.48 17.58
C LEU A 211 -3.08 -3.59 16.38
N ASN A 212 -3.59 -2.38 16.61
CA ASN A 212 -3.89 -1.40 15.57
C ASN A 212 -2.66 -1.05 14.74
N HIS A 213 -1.55 -0.71 15.42
CA HIS A 213 -0.30 -0.37 14.73
C HIS A 213 0.34 -1.58 14.04
N ALA A 214 0.28 -2.79 14.63
CA ALA A 214 0.79 -3.98 13.96
C ALA A 214 0.06 -4.25 12.63
N MET A 215 -1.29 -4.13 12.62
CA MET A 215 -2.08 -4.25 11.39
C MET A 215 -1.72 -3.18 10.36
N SER A 216 -1.59 -1.94 10.79
CA SER A 216 -1.27 -0.79 9.94
C SER A 216 0.16 -0.85 9.39
N LEU A 217 1.15 -1.19 10.22
CA LEU A 217 2.57 -1.22 9.84
C LEU A 217 2.92 -2.40 8.94
N ILE A 218 2.38 -3.62 9.21
CA ILE A 218 2.67 -4.79 8.36
C ILE A 218 2.02 -4.68 6.98
N SER A 219 0.89 -4.00 6.89
CA SER A 219 0.23 -3.66 5.63
C SER A 219 0.86 -2.47 4.92
N THR A 220 1.85 -1.82 5.55
CA THR A 220 2.45 -0.56 5.09
C THR A 220 1.41 0.53 4.80
N GLY A 221 0.45 0.71 5.72
CA GLY A 221 -0.70 1.59 5.52
C GLY A 221 -0.60 2.95 6.23
N GLY A 222 -0.08 2.99 7.47
CA GLY A 222 0.24 4.23 8.19
C GLY A 222 -0.83 4.84 9.08
N PHE A 223 -2.06 4.32 9.10
CA PHE A 223 -3.06 4.79 10.07
C PHE A 223 -2.61 4.52 11.50
N SER A 224 -2.78 5.51 12.35
CA SER A 224 -2.46 5.50 13.77
C SER A 224 -3.72 5.67 14.61
N THR A 225 -3.62 5.38 15.89
CA THR A 225 -4.63 5.68 16.91
C THR A 225 -4.44 7.06 17.52
N SER A 226 -3.43 7.82 17.10
CA SER A 226 -3.14 9.18 17.55
C SER A 226 -2.90 10.13 16.38
N ASP A 227 -3.32 11.39 16.51
CA ASP A 227 -3.06 12.45 15.54
C ASP A 227 -1.56 12.73 15.35
N ALA A 228 -0.77 12.53 16.41
CA ALA A 228 0.69 12.69 16.35
C ALA A 228 1.41 11.48 15.71
N SER A 229 0.67 10.52 15.17
CA SER A 229 1.23 9.29 14.59
C SER A 229 2.19 8.58 15.58
N LEU A 230 3.30 8.01 15.13
CA LEU A 230 4.30 7.40 16.04
C LEU A 230 5.00 8.40 16.96
N GLY A 231 4.90 9.70 16.70
CA GLY A 231 5.41 10.76 17.56
C GLY A 231 4.69 10.87 18.92
N HIS A 232 3.50 10.26 19.06
CA HIS A 232 2.79 10.17 20.34
C HIS A 232 3.59 9.40 21.41
N TRP A 233 4.27 8.33 21.00
CA TRP A 233 5.07 7.49 21.89
C TRP A 233 6.52 7.96 21.91
N THR A 234 7.03 8.28 23.10
CA THR A 234 8.41 8.77 23.28
C THR A 234 9.43 7.65 23.45
N GLN A 235 8.98 6.41 23.68
CA GLN A 235 9.84 5.26 23.93
C GLN A 235 10.61 4.84 22.67
N PRO A 236 11.96 4.87 22.68
CA PRO A 236 12.76 4.48 21.52
C PRO A 236 12.50 3.05 21.01
N ALA A 237 12.16 2.14 21.94
CA ALA A 237 11.86 0.74 21.60
C ALA A 237 10.69 0.60 20.63
N ILE A 238 9.61 1.38 20.81
CA ILE A 238 8.45 1.39 19.93
C ILE A 238 8.85 1.79 18.51
N HIS A 239 9.68 2.84 18.37
CA HIS A 239 10.16 3.33 17.09
C HIS A 239 10.97 2.27 16.34
N TRP A 240 11.90 1.59 17.02
CA TRP A 240 12.72 0.55 16.39
C TRP A 240 11.90 -0.69 16.00
N VAL A 241 10.96 -1.09 16.84
CA VAL A 241 10.03 -2.19 16.51
C VAL A 241 9.18 -1.82 15.29
N ALA A 242 8.67 -0.58 15.23
CA ALA A 242 7.91 -0.11 14.08
C ALA A 242 8.75 -0.13 12.79
N VAL A 243 10.01 0.32 12.82
CA VAL A 243 10.95 0.24 11.69
C VAL A 243 11.10 -1.21 11.21
N VAL A 244 11.29 -2.16 12.13
CA VAL A 244 11.43 -3.58 11.78
C VAL A 244 10.14 -4.10 11.12
N ILE A 245 8.95 -3.80 11.67
CA ILE A 245 7.67 -4.25 11.11
C ILE A 245 7.46 -3.68 9.71
N MET A 246 7.72 -2.38 9.49
CA MET A 246 7.63 -1.73 8.18
C MET A 246 8.55 -2.40 7.15
N ILE A 247 9.79 -2.69 7.52
CA ILE A 247 10.73 -3.42 6.66
C ILE A 247 10.18 -4.80 6.32
N LEU A 248 9.74 -5.58 7.33
CA LEU A 248 9.18 -6.92 7.13
C LEU A 248 7.97 -6.92 6.20
N GLY A 249 7.06 -5.94 6.30
CA GLY A 249 5.93 -5.76 5.40
C GLY A 249 6.35 -5.43 3.96
N SER A 250 7.51 -4.78 3.80
CA SER A 250 8.03 -4.34 2.50
C SER A 250 8.91 -5.37 1.79
N LEU A 251 9.16 -6.54 2.37
CA LEU A 251 9.88 -7.64 1.73
C LEU A 251 8.94 -8.58 0.97
N PRO A 252 9.43 -9.31 -0.05
CA PRO A 252 8.60 -10.19 -0.86
C PRO A 252 8.01 -11.35 -0.06
N PHE A 253 6.69 -11.47 0.02
CA PHE A 253 6.03 -12.56 0.75
C PHE A 253 6.31 -13.95 0.17
N THR A 254 6.55 -14.04 -1.12
CA THR A 254 6.96 -15.28 -1.79
C THR A 254 8.31 -15.80 -1.31
N LEU A 255 9.27 -14.90 -1.02
CA LEU A 255 10.59 -15.29 -0.50
C LEU A 255 10.51 -15.77 0.96
N TYR A 256 9.61 -15.23 1.77
CA TYR A 256 9.35 -15.77 3.11
C TYR A 256 8.83 -17.21 3.02
N VAL A 257 7.87 -17.48 2.14
CA VAL A 257 7.36 -18.83 1.92
C VAL A 257 8.47 -19.78 1.46
N ALA A 258 9.33 -19.34 0.54
CA ALA A 258 10.50 -20.12 0.10
C ALA A 258 11.47 -20.40 1.26
N THR A 259 11.73 -19.41 2.12
CA THR A 259 12.59 -19.55 3.29
C THR A 259 12.04 -20.58 4.28
N LEU A 260 10.73 -20.53 4.57
CA LEU A 260 10.06 -21.49 5.46
C LEU A 260 10.04 -22.92 4.89
N ARG A 261 10.10 -23.07 3.55
CA ARG A 261 10.13 -24.37 2.87
C ARG A 261 11.53 -24.97 2.68
N GLY A 262 12.53 -24.42 3.35
CA GLY A 262 13.89 -24.99 3.41
C GLY A 262 14.96 -24.21 2.66
N HIS A 263 14.60 -23.16 1.91
CA HIS A 263 15.58 -22.30 1.24
C HIS A 263 16.01 -21.15 2.16
N ARG A 264 16.63 -21.48 3.29
CA ARG A 264 16.94 -20.61 4.43
C ARG A 264 17.57 -19.25 4.09
N PHE A 265 18.25 -19.17 2.96
CA PHE A 265 18.96 -17.95 2.52
C PHE A 265 18.26 -17.22 1.36
N ALA A 266 17.02 -17.58 0.98
CA ALA A 266 16.32 -16.97 -0.15
C ALA A 266 16.20 -15.44 0.01
N LEU A 267 15.78 -14.96 1.16
CA LEU A 267 15.67 -13.52 1.46
C LEU A 267 17.01 -12.80 1.41
N ILE A 268 18.05 -13.39 2.03
CA ILE A 268 19.37 -12.72 2.17
C ILE A 268 20.15 -12.70 0.85
N LYS A 269 19.95 -13.72 -0.02
CA LYS A 269 20.65 -13.82 -1.31
C LYS A 269 19.98 -13.00 -2.41
N ASP A 270 18.72 -12.64 -2.25
CA ASP A 270 17.98 -11.88 -3.25
C ASP A 270 18.54 -10.47 -3.43
N LYS A 271 18.83 -10.08 -4.69
CA LYS A 271 19.42 -8.77 -5.00
C LYS A 271 18.50 -7.62 -4.70
N GLN A 272 17.18 -7.81 -4.87
CA GLN A 272 16.18 -6.79 -4.58
C GLN A 272 16.18 -6.45 -3.09
N VAL A 273 16.13 -7.49 -2.24
CA VAL A 273 16.14 -7.33 -0.77
C VAL A 273 17.45 -6.67 -0.31
N ARG A 274 18.59 -7.16 -0.80
CA ARG A 274 19.91 -6.57 -0.43
C ARG A 274 20.03 -5.12 -0.84
N GLY A 275 19.60 -4.79 -2.06
CA GLY A 275 19.64 -3.41 -2.54
C GLY A 275 18.66 -2.50 -1.80
N PHE A 276 17.48 -3.01 -1.43
CA PHE A 276 16.49 -2.27 -0.62
C PHE A 276 17.04 -1.94 0.77
N ILE A 277 17.56 -2.95 1.48
CA ILE A 277 18.16 -2.73 2.82
C ILE A 277 19.39 -1.82 2.74
N GLY A 278 20.26 -2.05 1.74
CA GLY A 278 21.43 -1.19 1.51
C GLY A 278 21.05 0.27 1.24
N PHE A 279 20.00 0.51 0.46
CA PHE A 279 19.47 1.85 0.20
C PHE A 279 18.94 2.51 1.48
N LEU A 280 18.14 1.78 2.28
CA LEU A 280 17.63 2.29 3.55
C LEU A 280 18.77 2.68 4.50
N VAL A 281 19.72 1.78 4.73
CA VAL A 281 20.84 2.04 5.65
C VAL A 281 21.70 3.21 5.18
N ALA A 282 22.01 3.27 3.88
CA ALA A 282 22.78 4.39 3.32
C ALA A 282 22.03 5.73 3.50
N THR A 283 20.71 5.74 3.28
CA THR A 283 19.88 6.94 3.46
C THR A 283 19.79 7.33 4.94
N TRP A 284 19.63 6.36 5.86
CA TRP A 284 19.63 6.63 7.30
C TRP A 284 20.93 7.28 7.77
N LEU A 285 22.08 6.75 7.31
CA LEU A 285 23.39 7.29 7.68
C LEU A 285 23.57 8.71 7.11
N ALA A 286 23.25 8.93 5.85
CA ALA A 286 23.42 10.22 5.21
C ALA A 286 22.51 11.30 5.85
N VAL A 287 21.22 11.01 5.98
CA VAL A 287 20.23 11.97 6.50
C VAL A 287 20.35 12.12 8.01
N GLY A 288 20.66 11.03 8.75
CA GLY A 288 20.88 11.07 10.20
C GLY A 288 22.08 11.92 10.57
N THR A 289 23.20 11.77 9.83
CA THR A 289 24.39 12.64 10.00
C THR A 289 24.06 14.09 9.67
N TRP A 290 23.32 14.31 8.57
CA TRP A 290 22.91 15.65 8.18
C TRP A 290 22.03 16.30 9.27
N LEU A 291 21.03 15.58 9.78
CA LEU A 291 20.13 16.09 10.83
C LEU A 291 20.89 16.37 12.13
N TYR A 292 21.81 15.49 12.55
CA TYR A 292 22.65 15.70 13.71
C TYR A 292 23.46 16.99 13.63
N VAL A 293 24.02 17.29 12.46
CA VAL A 293 24.83 18.53 12.26
C VAL A 293 23.98 19.79 12.23
N HIS A 294 22.71 19.71 11.82
CA HIS A 294 21.84 20.87 11.61
C HIS A 294 20.74 21.03 12.67
N SER A 295 20.73 20.19 13.71
CA SER A 295 19.74 20.25 14.79
C SER A 295 20.40 20.05 16.14
N GLU A 296 19.66 20.31 17.21
CA GLU A 296 20.11 20.09 18.60
C GLU A 296 19.89 18.65 19.09
N HIS A 297 19.43 17.74 18.21
CA HIS A 297 19.22 16.35 18.58
C HIS A 297 20.53 15.62 18.90
N SER A 298 20.48 14.71 19.88
CA SER A 298 21.59 13.75 20.07
C SER A 298 21.78 12.88 18.83
N TRP A 299 22.98 12.35 18.59
CA TRP A 299 23.23 11.43 17.50
C TRP A 299 22.23 10.25 17.44
N LEU A 300 21.96 9.66 18.59
CA LEU A 300 21.05 8.52 18.69
C LEU A 300 19.60 8.91 18.36
N ASP A 301 19.15 10.09 18.80
CA ASP A 301 17.80 10.58 18.49
C ASP A 301 17.66 10.99 17.04
N ALA A 302 18.62 11.73 16.49
CA ALA A 302 18.63 12.11 15.09
C ALA A 302 18.56 10.85 14.19
N PHE A 303 19.39 9.86 14.49
CA PHE A 303 19.41 8.61 13.73
C PHE A 303 18.10 7.82 13.85
N ARG A 304 17.52 7.73 15.06
CA ARG A 304 16.23 7.07 15.31
C ARG A 304 15.08 7.76 14.57
N ILE A 305 14.97 9.09 14.68
CA ILE A 305 13.91 9.86 14.01
C ILE A 305 14.01 9.70 12.49
N VAL A 306 15.22 9.80 11.96
CA VAL A 306 15.46 9.59 10.53
C VAL A 306 15.15 8.15 10.10
N ALA A 307 15.55 7.16 10.89
CA ALA A 307 15.28 5.76 10.57
C ALA A 307 13.78 5.49 10.46
N VAL A 308 12.95 6.03 11.37
CA VAL A 308 11.49 5.91 11.28
C VAL A 308 10.95 6.61 10.03
N ASN A 309 11.24 7.91 9.87
CA ASN A 309 10.63 8.72 8.81
C ASN A 309 11.07 8.26 7.41
N VAL A 310 12.36 7.97 7.20
CA VAL A 310 12.86 7.46 5.93
C VAL A 310 12.30 6.08 5.62
N THR A 311 12.31 5.16 6.60
CA THR A 311 11.72 3.84 6.40
C THR A 311 10.24 3.97 6.06
N SER A 312 9.51 4.79 6.78
CA SER A 312 8.08 5.02 6.58
C SER A 312 7.77 5.49 5.17
N VAL A 313 8.48 6.48 4.66
CA VAL A 313 8.25 7.01 3.31
C VAL A 313 8.67 6.02 2.23
N VAL A 314 9.85 5.39 2.37
CA VAL A 314 10.37 4.42 1.39
C VAL A 314 9.58 3.10 1.37
N THR A 315 9.05 2.68 2.52
CA THR A 315 8.15 1.52 2.59
C THR A 315 6.71 1.87 2.21
N THR A 316 6.45 3.14 1.91
CA THR A 316 5.10 3.67 1.65
C THR A 316 4.13 3.45 2.81
N THR A 317 4.63 3.48 4.05
CA THR A 317 3.79 3.31 5.25
C THR A 317 3.15 4.61 5.70
N GLY A 318 3.88 5.73 5.68
CA GLY A 318 3.33 7.06 5.97
C GLY A 318 3.22 7.45 7.45
N VAL A 319 3.68 6.63 8.40
CA VAL A 319 3.79 7.05 9.81
C VAL A 319 4.93 8.04 10.01
N ALA A 320 4.81 8.94 10.98
CA ALA A 320 5.82 9.95 11.23
C ALA A 320 6.19 10.07 12.72
N VAL A 321 7.45 10.45 12.97
CA VAL A 321 7.93 10.93 14.25
C VAL A 321 8.37 12.38 14.04
N GLY A 322 7.48 13.32 14.42
CA GLY A 322 7.64 14.73 14.14
C GLY A 322 7.43 15.11 12.68
N ASP A 323 7.55 16.39 12.39
CA ASP A 323 7.36 16.94 11.05
C ASP A 323 8.70 17.16 10.35
N TYR A 324 9.07 16.26 9.43
CA TYR A 324 10.29 16.36 8.65
C TYR A 324 10.28 17.50 7.62
N THR A 325 9.13 18.12 7.36
CA THR A 325 9.06 19.29 6.47
C THR A 325 9.64 20.53 7.12
N LEU A 326 9.74 20.53 8.46
CA LEU A 326 10.37 21.60 9.25
C LEU A 326 11.91 21.50 9.31
N TRP A 327 12.49 20.38 8.82
CA TRP A 327 13.96 20.23 8.85
C TRP A 327 14.67 21.09 7.79
N GLY A 328 13.94 21.80 6.93
CA GLY A 328 14.45 22.70 5.91
C GLY A 328 14.27 22.20 4.47
N SER A 329 14.60 23.06 3.51
CA SER A 329 14.32 22.80 2.08
C SER A 329 14.99 21.53 1.54
N PHE A 330 16.18 21.20 2.03
CA PHE A 330 16.87 19.95 1.65
C PHE A 330 16.03 18.74 2.03
N ALA A 331 15.52 18.68 3.25
CA ALA A 331 14.69 17.57 3.72
C ALA A 331 13.39 17.47 2.93
N VAL A 332 12.71 18.59 2.67
CA VAL A 332 11.48 18.62 1.86
C VAL A 332 11.71 18.01 0.49
N LEU A 333 12.76 18.43 -0.22
CA LEU A 333 13.10 17.89 -1.54
C LEU A 333 13.49 16.41 -1.46
N LEU A 334 14.28 16.03 -0.46
CA LEU A 334 14.69 14.65 -0.28
C LEU A 334 13.49 13.73 -0.04
N PHE A 335 12.61 14.06 0.89
CA PHE A 335 11.41 13.28 1.18
C PHE A 335 10.45 13.25 -0.01
N PHE A 336 10.38 14.33 -0.81
CA PHE A 336 9.66 14.32 -2.07
C PHE A 336 10.19 13.23 -3.02
N TYR A 337 11.50 13.13 -3.21
CA TYR A 337 12.09 12.09 -4.04
C TYR A 337 11.99 10.69 -3.43
N LEU A 338 12.10 10.56 -2.10
CA LEU A 338 11.90 9.29 -1.41
C LEU A 338 10.47 8.76 -1.54
N THR A 339 9.47 9.64 -1.68
CA THR A 339 8.07 9.27 -1.93
C THR A 339 7.89 8.39 -3.17
N PHE A 340 8.76 8.54 -4.19
CA PHE A 340 8.70 7.72 -5.41
C PHE A 340 9.27 6.31 -5.21
N VAL A 341 10.15 6.12 -4.24
CA VAL A 341 10.79 4.83 -3.99
C VAL A 341 9.86 3.95 -3.17
N GLY A 342 9.51 2.78 -3.70
CA GLY A 342 8.67 1.81 -3.00
C GLY A 342 9.47 0.60 -2.50
N GLY A 343 8.82 -0.24 -1.70
CA GLY A 343 9.40 -1.50 -1.21
C GLY A 343 9.64 -2.53 -2.31
N CYS A 344 9.91 -3.76 -1.90
CA CYS A 344 10.13 -4.87 -2.83
C CYS A 344 8.86 -5.28 -3.58
N SER A 345 9.00 -5.84 -4.75
CA SER A 345 7.88 -6.46 -5.47
C SER A 345 7.36 -7.69 -4.73
N GLY A 346 6.04 -7.91 -4.76
CA GLY A 346 5.41 -8.98 -3.98
C GLY A 346 5.32 -8.71 -2.47
N SER A 347 5.48 -7.46 -2.04
CA SER A 347 5.26 -6.95 -0.69
C SER A 347 3.95 -6.15 -0.60
N THR A 348 3.59 -5.69 0.60
CA THR A 348 2.45 -4.79 0.82
C THR A 348 2.69 -3.35 0.35
N ALA A 349 3.94 -2.91 0.21
CA ALA A 349 4.30 -1.53 -0.14
C ALA A 349 3.73 -1.07 -1.50
N GLY A 350 3.46 0.21 -1.63
CA GLY A 350 3.09 0.90 -2.87
C GLY A 350 4.29 1.43 -3.68
N GLY A 351 4.11 2.53 -4.38
CA GLY A 351 5.16 3.27 -5.10
C GLY A 351 5.82 2.54 -6.26
N LEU A 352 6.88 3.15 -6.77
CA LEU A 352 7.77 2.49 -7.73
C LEU A 352 8.64 1.47 -7.00
N LYS A 353 8.37 0.18 -7.25
CA LYS A 353 9.10 -0.90 -6.61
C LYS A 353 10.61 -0.79 -6.84
N ILE A 354 11.39 -1.04 -5.78
CA ILE A 354 12.87 -0.87 -5.78
C ILE A 354 13.57 -1.60 -6.93
N PHE A 355 13.04 -2.75 -7.39
CA PHE A 355 13.63 -3.49 -8.50
C PHE A 355 13.69 -2.67 -9.80
N ARG A 356 12.71 -1.77 -10.03
CA ARG A 356 12.67 -0.92 -11.23
C ARG A 356 13.89 0.02 -11.25
N PHE A 357 14.23 0.59 -10.11
CA PHE A 357 15.45 1.40 -9.97
C PHE A 357 16.73 0.58 -10.14
N GLN A 358 16.76 -0.64 -9.60
CA GLN A 358 17.93 -1.53 -9.73
C GLN A 358 18.13 -2.00 -11.17
N VAL A 359 17.05 -2.33 -11.88
CA VAL A 359 17.11 -2.68 -13.31
C VAL A 359 17.52 -1.47 -14.13
N ALA A 360 16.97 -0.29 -13.88
CA ALA A 360 17.36 0.94 -14.56
C ALA A 360 18.86 1.27 -14.34
N ALA A 361 19.35 1.11 -13.11
CA ALA A 361 20.78 1.29 -12.80
C ALA A 361 21.67 0.26 -13.54
N ALA A 362 21.25 -1.01 -13.58
CA ALA A 362 21.98 -2.05 -14.32
C ALA A 362 22.01 -1.76 -15.84
N LEU A 363 20.91 -1.25 -16.39
CA LEU A 363 20.85 -0.81 -17.79
C LEU A 363 21.75 0.38 -18.07
N LEU A 364 21.75 1.39 -17.18
CA LEU A 364 22.63 2.54 -17.29
C LEU A 364 24.11 2.11 -17.32
N VAL A 365 24.51 1.26 -16.37
CA VAL A 365 25.88 0.74 -16.31
C VAL A 365 26.24 -0.05 -17.58
N SER A 366 25.29 -0.86 -18.10
CA SER A 366 25.49 -1.61 -19.35
C SER A 366 25.65 -0.67 -20.55
N SER A 367 24.81 0.40 -20.63
CA SER A 367 24.89 1.39 -21.69
C SER A 367 26.20 2.18 -21.64
N LEU A 368 26.66 2.60 -20.45
CA LEU A 368 27.94 3.26 -20.29
C LEU A 368 29.12 2.38 -20.72
N LYS A 369 29.10 1.08 -20.38
CA LYS A 369 30.11 0.12 -20.85
C LYS A 369 30.09 -0.04 -22.37
N GLN A 370 28.91 -0.04 -22.98
CA GLN A 370 28.78 -0.16 -24.43
C GLN A 370 29.28 1.11 -25.18
N LEU A 371 29.12 2.28 -24.56
CA LEU A 371 29.71 3.53 -25.10
C LEU A 371 31.25 3.46 -25.12
N ILE A 372 31.85 2.87 -24.07
CA ILE A 372 33.31 2.69 -23.98
C ILE A 372 33.80 1.56 -24.91
N HIS A 373 33.02 0.50 -25.03
CA HIS A 373 33.35 -0.69 -25.83
C HIS A 373 32.21 -1.00 -26.82
N PRO A 374 32.08 -0.28 -27.96
CA PRO A 374 30.93 -0.39 -28.87
C PRO A 374 30.69 -1.78 -29.46
N ARG A 375 31.74 -2.59 -29.56
CA ARG A 375 31.69 -3.96 -30.13
C ARG A 375 31.50 -5.06 -29.06
N ALA A 376 31.41 -4.68 -27.77
CA ALA A 376 31.26 -5.66 -26.71
C ALA A 376 29.81 -6.16 -26.64
N VAL A 377 29.63 -7.47 -26.59
CA VAL A 377 28.32 -8.09 -26.31
C VAL A 377 28.11 -8.11 -24.79
N ILE A 378 27.36 -7.13 -24.28
CA ILE A 378 27.08 -6.99 -22.83
C ILE A 378 25.76 -7.66 -22.52
N GLN A 379 25.80 -8.76 -21.78
CA GLN A 379 24.59 -9.41 -21.29
C GLN A 379 23.99 -8.57 -20.16
N LYS A 380 22.76 -8.07 -20.37
CA LYS A 380 21.98 -7.38 -19.34
C LYS A 380 21.36 -8.43 -18.42
N LYS A 381 21.81 -8.51 -17.17
CA LYS A 381 21.34 -9.52 -16.21
C LYS A 381 20.85 -8.85 -14.91
N TYR A 382 19.73 -9.36 -14.39
CA TYR A 382 19.22 -9.03 -13.06
C TYR A 382 18.95 -10.33 -12.30
N ASN A 383 19.41 -10.44 -11.07
CA ASN A 383 19.30 -11.65 -10.22
C ASN A 383 19.77 -12.96 -10.86
N GLY A 384 20.73 -12.87 -11.79
CA GLY A 384 21.26 -14.02 -12.54
C GLY A 384 20.55 -14.32 -13.86
N HIS A 385 19.37 -13.74 -14.09
CA HIS A 385 18.55 -13.94 -15.30
C HIS A 385 18.78 -12.83 -16.33
N PRO A 386 18.73 -13.12 -17.63
CA PRO A 386 18.78 -12.09 -18.66
C PRO A 386 17.56 -11.18 -18.58
N ILE A 387 17.76 -9.89 -18.87
CA ILE A 387 16.66 -8.92 -18.99
C ILE A 387 16.23 -8.91 -20.46
N ASP A 388 15.05 -9.45 -20.72
CA ASP A 388 14.45 -9.46 -22.06
C ASP A 388 13.96 -8.07 -22.48
N GLU A 389 13.85 -7.83 -23.79
CA GLU A 389 13.35 -6.55 -24.32
C GLU A 389 11.91 -6.26 -23.90
N ASP A 390 11.06 -7.27 -23.73
CA ASP A 390 9.70 -7.15 -23.24
C ASP A 390 9.66 -6.56 -21.83
N ILE A 391 10.58 -6.96 -20.96
CA ILE A 391 10.71 -6.44 -19.60
C ILE A 391 11.11 -4.96 -19.64
N LEU A 392 12.08 -4.63 -20.49
CA LEU A 392 12.53 -3.26 -20.66
C LEU A 392 11.40 -2.34 -21.16
N ARG A 393 10.68 -2.80 -22.19
CA ARG A 393 9.52 -2.06 -22.74
C ARG A 393 8.44 -1.86 -21.67
N SER A 394 8.14 -2.91 -20.91
CA SER A 394 7.15 -2.84 -19.81
C SER A 394 7.57 -1.85 -18.70
N LEU A 395 8.86 -1.83 -18.32
CA LEU A 395 9.38 -0.88 -17.34
C LEU A 395 9.28 0.57 -17.82
N LEU A 396 9.68 0.84 -19.07
CA LEU A 396 9.61 2.19 -19.65
C LEU A 396 8.15 2.65 -19.76
N THR A 397 7.27 1.81 -20.28
CA THR A 397 5.85 2.11 -20.40
C THR A 397 5.22 2.41 -19.05
N PHE A 398 5.49 1.57 -18.04
CA PHE A 398 4.98 1.79 -16.68
C PHE A 398 5.49 3.12 -16.11
N SER A 399 6.81 3.38 -16.17
CA SER A 399 7.41 4.61 -15.62
C SER A 399 6.85 5.86 -16.30
N PHE A 400 6.62 5.82 -17.60
CA PHE A 400 6.02 6.90 -18.37
C PHE A 400 4.58 7.19 -17.91
N PHE A 401 3.72 6.16 -17.87
CA PHE A 401 2.34 6.34 -17.42
C PHE A 401 2.24 6.71 -15.95
N PHE A 402 3.16 6.22 -15.12
CA PHE A 402 3.24 6.59 -13.71
C PHE A 402 3.51 8.10 -13.55
N THR A 403 4.51 8.62 -14.23
CA THR A 403 4.87 10.05 -14.19
C THR A 403 3.76 10.92 -14.77
N ILE A 404 3.18 10.53 -15.91
CA ILE A 404 2.06 11.26 -16.52
C ILE A 404 0.83 11.30 -15.61
N THR A 405 0.50 10.19 -14.93
CA THR A 405 -0.63 10.14 -14.01
C THR A 405 -0.44 11.12 -12.86
N ILE A 406 0.75 11.16 -12.24
CA ILE A 406 1.06 12.14 -11.21
C ILE A 406 0.94 13.58 -11.74
N ALA A 407 1.49 13.85 -12.92
CA ALA A 407 1.42 15.17 -13.52
C ALA A 407 -0.03 15.61 -13.80
N LEU A 408 -0.87 14.73 -14.34
CA LEU A 408 -2.28 15.02 -14.62
C LEU A 408 -3.08 15.27 -13.33
N ILE A 409 -2.87 14.47 -12.29
CA ILE A 409 -3.52 14.66 -10.98
C ILE A 409 -3.05 15.99 -10.36
N ALA A 410 -1.74 16.27 -10.38
CA ALA A 410 -1.20 17.53 -9.85
C ALA A 410 -1.76 18.76 -10.58
N LEU A 411 -1.85 18.70 -11.91
CA LEU A 411 -2.49 19.75 -12.72
C LEU A 411 -3.96 19.92 -12.36
N GLY A 412 -4.70 18.83 -12.19
CA GLY A 412 -6.10 18.86 -11.77
C GLY A 412 -6.26 19.51 -10.38
N LEU A 413 -5.39 19.17 -9.42
CA LEU A 413 -5.39 19.78 -8.09
C LEU A 413 -5.06 21.28 -8.14
N ALA A 414 -4.09 21.68 -8.97
CA ALA A 414 -3.76 23.08 -9.19
C ALA A 414 -4.91 23.86 -9.86
N LEU A 415 -5.65 23.25 -10.80
CA LEU A 415 -6.85 23.84 -11.41
C LEU A 415 -7.99 24.05 -10.38
N ILE A 416 -8.06 23.23 -9.35
CA ILE A 416 -9.01 23.38 -8.23
C ILE A 416 -8.60 24.55 -7.31
N GLY A 417 -7.36 25.05 -7.42
CA GLY A 417 -6.84 26.19 -6.66
C GLY A 417 -5.90 25.84 -5.52
N LEU A 418 -5.40 24.59 -5.45
CA LEU A 418 -4.40 24.21 -4.45
C LEU A 418 -3.02 24.78 -4.84
N ASP A 419 -2.22 25.14 -3.83
CA ASP A 419 -0.84 25.58 -4.02
C ASP A 419 0.00 24.43 -4.63
N TRP A 420 1.11 24.81 -5.28
CA TRP A 420 1.91 23.86 -6.03
C TRP A 420 2.52 22.74 -5.17
N THR A 421 2.89 23.04 -3.91
CA THR A 421 3.46 22.05 -2.98
C THR A 421 2.43 21.01 -2.62
N THR A 422 1.22 21.44 -2.24
CA THR A 422 0.09 20.57 -1.92
C THR A 422 -0.37 19.77 -3.15
N ALA A 423 -0.48 20.43 -4.32
CA ALA A 423 -0.92 19.76 -5.54
C ALA A 423 0.08 18.67 -6.00
N LEU A 424 1.37 18.99 -6.04
CA LEU A 424 2.39 18.08 -6.53
C LEU A 424 2.66 16.94 -5.53
N SER A 425 2.84 17.26 -4.25
CA SER A 425 3.09 16.24 -3.23
C SER A 425 1.85 15.40 -2.95
N GLY A 426 0.65 16.00 -2.98
CA GLY A 426 -0.61 15.28 -2.85
C GLY A 426 -0.83 14.27 -3.98
N ALA A 427 -0.57 14.67 -5.23
CA ALA A 427 -0.61 13.75 -6.37
C ALA A 427 0.43 12.63 -6.24
N ALA A 428 1.66 12.96 -5.87
CA ALA A 428 2.73 11.98 -5.69
C ALA A 428 2.39 10.97 -4.59
N THR A 429 1.99 11.44 -3.40
CA THR A 429 1.66 10.55 -2.29
C THR A 429 0.44 9.68 -2.57
N ALA A 430 -0.58 10.19 -3.25
CA ALA A 430 -1.76 9.42 -3.63
C ALA A 430 -1.41 8.27 -4.60
N VAL A 431 -0.66 8.56 -5.67
CA VAL A 431 -0.28 7.56 -6.67
C VAL A 431 0.78 6.60 -6.14
N CYS A 432 1.66 7.05 -5.23
CA CYS A 432 2.63 6.17 -4.57
C CYS A 432 2.06 5.40 -3.37
N ASN A 433 0.85 5.74 -2.91
CA ASN A 433 0.21 5.19 -1.71
C ASN A 433 1.09 5.32 -0.46
N VAL A 434 1.59 6.53 -0.15
CA VAL A 434 2.51 6.80 0.97
C VAL A 434 1.81 7.38 2.19
N GLY A 435 0.78 8.22 1.98
CA GLY A 435 -0.02 8.84 3.04
C GLY A 435 0.18 10.35 3.15
N PRO A 436 1.11 10.84 3.93
CA PRO A 436 1.34 12.28 4.04
C PRO A 436 1.93 12.85 2.75
N GLY A 437 1.51 14.07 2.41
CA GLY A 437 2.17 14.90 1.41
C GLY A 437 3.28 15.74 2.05
N LEU A 438 3.50 16.92 1.50
CA LEU A 438 4.46 17.89 2.02
C LEU A 438 3.77 19.24 2.26
N GLY A 439 4.41 20.10 3.05
CA GLY A 439 3.89 21.40 3.41
C GLY A 439 2.97 21.37 4.62
N THR A 440 2.34 22.51 4.90
CA THR A 440 1.59 22.74 6.14
C THR A 440 0.18 22.15 6.16
N ILE A 441 -0.39 21.85 4.96
CA ILE A 441 -1.77 21.36 4.85
C ILE A 441 -1.80 19.84 4.96
N ILE A 442 -1.12 19.14 4.06
CA ILE A 442 -1.17 17.67 3.95
C ILE A 442 0.15 16.98 4.36
N GLY A 443 1.05 17.72 5.00
CA GLY A 443 2.32 17.19 5.52
C GLY A 443 2.14 16.20 6.67
N PRO A 444 3.25 15.70 7.25
CA PRO A 444 3.23 14.68 8.30
C PRO A 444 2.43 15.05 9.56
N ALA A 445 2.32 16.34 9.86
CA ALA A 445 1.53 16.88 10.97
C ALA A 445 0.16 17.41 10.54
N GLY A 446 -0.15 17.35 9.24
CA GLY A 446 -1.41 17.83 8.66
C GLY A 446 -2.40 16.71 8.34
N ASN A 447 -3.55 17.11 7.75
CA ASN A 447 -4.52 16.16 7.21
C ASN A 447 -5.23 16.72 5.98
N PHE A 448 -6.05 15.89 5.33
CA PHE A 448 -6.72 16.22 4.07
C PHE A 448 -8.13 16.80 4.26
N SER A 449 -8.57 17.06 5.51
CA SER A 449 -9.95 17.53 5.80
C SER A 449 -10.30 18.86 5.13
N SER A 450 -9.34 19.79 5.11
CA SER A 450 -9.53 21.15 4.55
C SER A 450 -9.54 21.21 3.03
N LEU A 451 -9.23 20.12 2.33
CA LEU A 451 -9.24 20.09 0.87
C LEU A 451 -10.68 20.11 0.33
N PRO A 452 -10.92 20.76 -0.83
CA PRO A 452 -12.20 20.68 -1.53
C PRO A 452 -12.56 19.24 -1.91
N ASP A 453 -13.87 18.92 -1.96
CA ASP A 453 -14.36 17.59 -2.31
C ASP A 453 -13.84 17.10 -3.67
N ALA A 454 -13.78 17.99 -4.68
CA ALA A 454 -13.21 17.66 -5.99
C ALA A 454 -11.76 17.20 -5.91
N ALA A 455 -10.95 17.82 -5.03
CA ALA A 455 -9.57 17.41 -4.80
C ALA A 455 -9.48 16.03 -4.12
N LYS A 456 -10.33 15.76 -3.14
CA LYS A 456 -10.43 14.47 -2.47
C LYS A 456 -10.80 13.35 -3.44
N TRP A 457 -11.76 13.58 -4.33
CA TRP A 457 -12.12 12.60 -5.38
C TRP A 457 -10.97 12.35 -6.36
N LEU A 458 -10.25 13.40 -6.78
CA LEU A 458 -9.12 13.27 -7.68
C LEU A 458 -7.97 12.49 -7.04
N LEU A 459 -7.66 12.76 -5.77
CA LEU A 459 -6.67 12.00 -4.99
C LEU A 459 -7.11 10.54 -4.80
N THR A 460 -8.39 10.30 -4.53
CA THR A 460 -8.98 8.95 -4.42
C THR A 460 -8.75 8.12 -5.68
N VAL A 461 -8.94 8.72 -6.86
CA VAL A 461 -8.62 8.08 -8.14
C VAL A 461 -7.11 7.80 -8.23
N GLY A 462 -6.26 8.74 -7.78
CA GLY A 462 -4.81 8.55 -7.72
C GLY A 462 -4.40 7.34 -6.86
N MET A 463 -4.99 7.21 -5.65
CA MET A 463 -4.75 6.09 -4.75
C MET A 463 -5.10 4.74 -5.39
N LEU A 464 -6.24 4.67 -6.08
CA LEU A 464 -6.69 3.48 -6.77
C LEU A 464 -5.78 3.12 -7.95
N LEU A 465 -5.41 4.11 -8.77
CA LEU A 465 -4.51 3.94 -9.92
C LEU A 465 -3.13 3.43 -9.48
N GLY A 466 -2.58 4.01 -8.42
CA GLY A 466 -1.30 3.60 -7.86
C GLY A 466 -1.32 2.15 -7.36
N ARG A 467 -2.35 1.81 -6.59
CA ARG A 467 -2.48 0.49 -5.97
C ARG A 467 -2.66 -0.63 -6.98
N LEU A 468 -3.42 -0.40 -8.04
CA LEU A 468 -3.75 -1.39 -9.06
C LEU A 468 -2.78 -1.43 -10.26
N GLU A 469 -1.59 -0.82 -10.12
CA GLU A 469 -0.61 -0.76 -11.21
C GLU A 469 -1.19 -0.05 -12.44
N ILE A 470 -1.52 1.19 -12.35
CA ILE A 470 -2.08 2.17 -13.32
C ILE A 470 -2.69 1.57 -14.60
N LEU A 471 -1.93 0.77 -15.35
CA LEU A 471 -2.36 0.16 -16.62
C LEU A 471 -3.58 -0.75 -16.45
N THR A 472 -3.73 -1.39 -15.30
CA THR A 472 -4.88 -2.26 -14.99
C THR A 472 -6.19 -1.47 -14.98
N VAL A 473 -6.16 -0.24 -14.52
CA VAL A 473 -7.34 0.65 -14.49
C VAL A 473 -7.50 1.38 -15.81
N LEU A 474 -6.39 1.89 -16.40
CA LEU A 474 -6.45 2.63 -17.66
C LEU A 474 -7.03 1.80 -18.82
N VAL A 475 -6.79 0.50 -18.85
CA VAL A 475 -7.39 -0.40 -19.86
C VAL A 475 -8.91 -0.28 -19.88
N LEU A 476 -9.57 -0.11 -18.72
CA LEU A 476 -11.04 0.00 -18.62
C LEU A 476 -11.58 1.28 -19.27
N ILE A 477 -10.77 2.34 -19.35
CA ILE A 477 -11.16 3.63 -19.93
C ILE A 477 -11.03 3.58 -21.48
N THR A 478 -10.27 2.63 -22.00
CA THR A 478 -10.05 2.55 -23.46
C THR A 478 -11.29 2.03 -24.20
N PRO A 479 -11.70 2.65 -25.33
CA PRO A 479 -12.81 2.15 -26.14
C PRO A 479 -12.60 0.71 -26.65
N VAL A 480 -11.35 0.30 -26.83
CA VAL A 480 -10.96 -1.05 -27.27
C VAL A 480 -11.42 -2.11 -26.28
N PHE A 481 -11.37 -1.81 -24.97
CA PHE A 481 -11.83 -2.73 -23.93
C PHE A 481 -13.32 -3.10 -24.09
N TRP A 482 -14.16 -2.17 -24.52
CA TRP A 482 -15.61 -2.34 -24.59
C TRP A 482 -16.09 -2.88 -25.94
N ARG A 483 -15.26 -2.78 -27.00
CA ARG A 483 -15.62 -3.19 -28.38
C ARG A 483 -15.45 -4.68 -28.66
N TYR A 484 -14.63 -5.38 -27.92
CA TYR A 484 -14.37 -6.82 -28.04
C TYR A 484 -14.84 -7.54 -26.72
#